data_8a258d2dd61f02037b5bca77dcd7c05c
#
_entry.id   8a258d2dd61f02037b5bca77dcd7c05c
#
_cell.length_a   1.000
_cell.length_b   1.000
_cell.length_c   1.000
_cell.angle_alpha   90.00
_cell.angle_beta   90.00
_cell.angle_gamma   90.00
#
_symmetry.space_group_name_H-M   'P 1'
#
loop_
_entity.id
_entity.type
_entity.pdbx_description
1 polymer ?
#
loop_
_entity_poly.entity_id
_entity_poly.type
_entity_poly.pdbx_seq_one_letter_code
_entity_poly.pdbx_strand_id
1 'polypeptide(L)'
;MRFVLEHNRHERDIQPECTSRHDECVEASRKEAAEANDKWGKKVAKLFGKLSTKVKIALVVVIAVALVGFFGFILPSMLDNDETQYLTTSDLKSAVDIDSLSTVDYTYHGIVEKHGRFLWMDRVDYRVKYEAHIRASYTMSDIQFGIDKENKVVTAYLPKAQVGEPQLDNSKFGYLPENATADMKDVLSLCRKDAADEVDKKEIKKQADTSLRDTVKALTLPLIEGEYKLDFKPLADYKGEADSNA
;
A
#
# COMPACT_ATOMS: atom_id res chain seq x y z
N MET A 1 15.71 -16.80 -45.96
CA MET A 1 15.51 -15.35 -45.91
C MET A 1 16.06 -14.86 -44.57
N ARG A 2 17.21 -14.19 -44.62
CA ARG A 2 17.89 -13.57 -43.49
C ARG A 2 17.30 -12.18 -43.31
N PHE A 3 16.71 -11.86 -42.12
CA PHE A 3 16.49 -10.47 -41.73
C PHE A 3 17.53 -10.09 -40.68
N VAL A 4 18.34 -9.13 -41.09
CA VAL A 4 19.41 -8.48 -40.35
C VAL A 4 18.79 -7.56 -39.31
N LEU A 5 19.14 -7.73 -38.06
CA LEU A 5 18.89 -6.80 -36.96
C LEU A 5 19.91 -5.66 -37.06
N GLU A 6 19.48 -4.54 -37.54
CA GLU A 6 20.21 -3.27 -37.42
C GLU A 6 19.88 -2.65 -36.04
N HIS A 7 20.81 -2.84 -35.14
CA HIS A 7 20.76 -2.33 -33.78
C HIS A 7 21.20 -0.87 -33.77
N ASN A 8 20.26 0.00 -33.45
CA ASN A 8 20.40 1.44 -33.36
C ASN A 8 21.47 1.82 -32.27
N ARG A 9 22.65 2.21 -32.78
CA ARG A 9 23.81 2.68 -32.01
C ARG A 9 23.74 4.22 -31.92
N HIS A 10 22.82 4.75 -31.15
CA HIS A 10 22.74 6.22 -30.93
C HIS A 10 22.35 6.63 -29.49
N GLU A 11 22.92 5.94 -28.52
CA GLU A 11 22.69 6.32 -27.11
C GLU A 11 23.95 6.10 -26.27
N ARG A 12 25.01 6.86 -26.59
CA ARG A 12 26.20 6.99 -25.72
C ARG A 12 27.06 8.17 -26.15
N ASP A 13 26.53 9.39 -26.11
CA ASP A 13 27.36 10.60 -26.12
C ASP A 13 26.61 11.81 -25.55
N ILE A 14 26.01 11.67 -24.36
CA ILE A 14 25.58 12.81 -23.56
C ILE A 14 25.95 12.54 -22.11
N GLN A 15 27.09 13.03 -21.72
CA GLN A 15 27.59 13.46 -20.42
C GLN A 15 29.04 13.02 -20.19
N PRO A 16 29.95 14.00 -20.15
CA PRO A 16 30.65 14.32 -18.92
C PRO A 16 30.98 15.80 -18.70
N GLU A 17 30.24 16.76 -19.26
CA GLU A 17 30.64 18.18 -19.08
C GLU A 17 29.93 18.95 -17.95
N CYS A 18 28.90 18.42 -17.30
CA CYS A 18 28.21 19.14 -16.23
C CYS A 18 28.75 18.87 -14.81
N THR A 19 29.49 17.80 -14.59
CA THR A 19 30.04 17.48 -13.26
C THR A 19 31.31 18.25 -12.92
N SER A 20 32.15 18.58 -13.89
CA SER A 20 33.43 19.28 -13.69
C SER A 20 33.28 20.70 -13.12
N ARG A 21 32.27 21.45 -13.55
CA ARG A 21 32.06 22.83 -13.13
C ARG A 21 31.45 22.97 -11.74
N HIS A 22 30.68 21.99 -11.32
CA HIS A 22 30.12 21.98 -9.95
C HIS A 22 31.16 21.62 -8.91
N ASP A 23 32.06 20.72 -9.24
CA ASP A 23 33.15 20.30 -8.34
C ASP A 23 34.19 21.41 -8.16
N GLU A 24 34.52 22.18 -9.22
CA GLU A 24 35.41 23.36 -9.13
C GLU A 24 34.81 24.46 -8.25
N CYS A 25 33.51 24.75 -8.34
CA CYS A 25 32.86 25.73 -7.48
C CYS A 25 32.86 25.33 -5.98
N VAL A 26 32.62 24.03 -5.73
CA VAL A 26 32.63 23.50 -4.33
C VAL A 26 34.05 23.52 -3.76
N GLU A 27 35.06 23.22 -4.58
CA GLU A 27 36.45 23.23 -4.14
C GLU A 27 37.00 24.65 -3.93
N ALA A 28 36.59 25.62 -4.75
CA ALA A 28 36.93 27.05 -4.58
C ALA A 28 36.31 27.61 -3.29
N SER A 29 35.04 27.35 -3.01
CA SER A 29 34.39 27.81 -1.78
C SER A 29 34.97 27.16 -0.53
N ARG A 30 35.44 25.91 -0.63
CA ARG A 30 36.13 25.22 0.47
C ARG A 30 37.52 25.80 0.77
N LYS A 31 38.25 26.23 -0.26
CA LYS A 31 39.57 26.91 -0.10
C LYS A 31 39.43 28.29 0.50
N GLU A 32 38.43 29.08 0.08
CA GLU A 32 38.15 30.38 0.67
C GLU A 32 37.74 30.29 2.14
N ALA A 33 36.90 29.30 2.49
CA ALA A 33 36.52 29.06 3.88
C ALA A 33 37.74 28.64 4.75
N ALA A 34 38.65 27.82 4.19
CA ALA A 34 39.85 27.39 4.90
C ALA A 34 40.83 28.53 5.13
N GLU A 35 41.05 29.43 4.14
CA GLU A 35 41.90 30.61 4.29
C GLU A 35 41.32 31.65 5.27
N ALA A 36 40.00 31.84 5.25
CA ALA A 36 39.34 32.73 6.20
C ALA A 36 39.50 32.22 7.64
N ASN A 37 39.40 30.93 7.85
CA ASN A 37 39.54 30.28 9.15
C ASN A 37 40.99 30.38 9.68
N ASP A 38 41.99 30.21 8.80
CA ASP A 38 43.42 30.37 9.18
C ASP A 38 43.79 31.83 9.56
N LYS A 39 43.25 32.81 8.83
CA LYS A 39 43.42 34.24 9.16
C LYS A 39 42.75 34.62 10.47
N TRP A 40 41.59 34.03 10.77
CA TRP A 40 40.87 34.23 12.03
C TRP A 40 41.64 33.60 13.20
N GLY A 41 42.10 32.37 13.04
CA GLY A 41 42.88 31.64 14.04
C GLY A 41 44.16 32.40 14.44
N LYS A 42 44.89 32.97 13.48
CA LYS A 42 46.11 33.78 13.73
C LYS A 42 45.80 35.10 14.45
N LYS A 43 44.68 35.78 14.17
CA LYS A 43 44.25 36.99 14.90
C LYS A 43 43.87 36.68 16.34
N VAL A 44 43.12 35.59 16.56
CA VAL A 44 42.71 35.15 17.90
C VAL A 44 43.90 34.72 18.72
N ALA A 45 44.86 33.96 18.15
CA ALA A 45 46.08 33.56 18.84
C ALA A 45 46.98 34.77 19.30
N LYS A 46 47.05 35.85 18.49
CA LYS A 46 47.76 37.07 18.87
C LYS A 46 47.06 37.82 20.00
N LEU A 47 45.75 37.85 20.06
CA LEU A 47 44.97 38.44 21.14
C LEU A 47 45.19 37.69 22.47
N PHE A 48 45.13 36.33 22.37
CA PHE A 48 45.34 35.46 23.53
C PHE A 48 46.80 35.53 24.08
N GLY A 49 47.79 35.83 23.24
CA GLY A 49 49.19 35.90 23.64
C GLY A 49 49.46 36.96 24.65
N LYS A 50 48.76 38.12 24.64
CA LYS A 50 48.93 39.26 25.51
C LYS A 50 48.15 39.23 26.82
N LEU A 51 47.27 38.27 27.04
CA LEU A 51 46.47 38.19 28.24
C LEU A 51 47.19 37.45 29.37
N SER A 52 47.03 37.93 30.59
CA SER A 52 47.49 37.24 31.79
C SER A 52 46.91 35.86 31.93
N THR A 53 47.63 34.86 32.44
CA THR A 53 47.26 33.51 32.59
C THR A 53 45.88 33.32 33.32
N LYS A 54 45.65 34.19 34.32
CA LYS A 54 44.37 34.19 35.08
C LYS A 54 43.21 34.63 34.25
N VAL A 55 43.37 35.57 33.30
CA VAL A 55 42.31 36.02 32.40
C VAL A 55 42.02 34.97 31.29
N LYS A 56 43.04 34.23 30.85
CA LYS A 56 42.87 33.12 29.92
C LYS A 56 41.99 31.99 30.50
N ILE A 57 42.24 31.64 31.77
CA ILE A 57 41.45 30.60 32.46
C ILE A 57 39.99 31.07 32.65
N ALA A 58 39.78 32.31 33.08
CA ALA A 58 38.45 32.88 33.26
C ALA A 58 37.66 32.89 31.92
N LEU A 59 38.29 33.22 30.80
CA LEU A 59 37.65 33.25 29.49
C LEU A 59 37.30 31.87 28.98
N VAL A 60 38.14 30.84 29.22
CA VAL A 60 37.82 29.44 28.88
C VAL A 60 36.65 28.93 29.69
N VAL A 61 36.57 29.28 30.98
CA VAL A 61 35.41 28.88 31.82
C VAL A 61 34.12 29.54 31.34
N VAL A 62 34.15 30.83 30.98
CA VAL A 62 32.97 31.53 30.44
C VAL A 62 32.49 30.90 29.13
N ILE A 63 33.43 30.57 28.23
CA ILE A 63 33.09 29.90 26.97
C ILE A 63 32.51 28.49 27.24
N ALA A 64 33.10 27.73 28.17
CA ALA A 64 32.59 26.40 28.52
C ALA A 64 31.16 26.46 29.10
N VAL A 65 30.88 27.42 29.99
CA VAL A 65 29.54 27.63 30.55
C VAL A 65 28.55 28.09 29.47
N ALA A 66 28.98 28.98 28.56
CA ALA A 66 28.16 29.41 27.41
C ALA A 66 27.83 28.23 26.46
N LEU A 67 28.82 27.36 26.20
CA LEU A 67 28.58 26.16 25.36
C LEU A 67 27.65 25.16 26.06
N VAL A 68 27.82 24.91 27.33
CA VAL A 68 26.90 24.02 28.08
C VAL A 68 25.48 24.60 28.11
N GLY A 69 25.34 25.91 28.30
CA GLY A 69 24.04 26.60 28.23
C GLY A 69 23.42 26.54 26.82
N PHE A 70 24.24 26.77 25.80
CA PHE A 70 23.79 26.69 24.40
C PHE A 70 23.38 25.28 23.98
N PHE A 71 24.21 24.29 24.31
CA PHE A 71 23.88 22.87 24.03
C PHE A 71 22.74 22.34 24.90
N GLY A 72 22.65 22.76 26.16
CA GLY A 72 21.58 22.29 27.06
C GLY A 72 20.22 22.93 26.81
N PHE A 73 20.17 24.16 26.27
CA PHE A 73 18.94 24.91 26.09
C PHE A 73 18.45 24.97 24.64
N ILE A 74 19.35 25.01 23.65
CA ILE A 74 18.97 25.17 22.23
C ILE A 74 18.92 23.84 21.48
N LEU A 75 19.76 22.86 21.83
CA LEU A 75 19.70 21.54 21.16
C LEU A 75 18.40 20.79 21.40
N PRO A 76 17.80 20.73 22.60
CA PRO A 76 16.53 20.06 22.76
C PRO A 76 15.40 20.66 21.89
N SER A 77 15.38 21.99 21.76
CA SER A 77 14.34 22.64 20.94
C SER A 77 14.57 22.57 19.42
N MET A 78 15.75 22.11 18.97
CA MET A 78 16.00 21.84 17.55
C MET A 78 15.89 20.35 17.17
N LEU A 79 15.86 19.45 18.16
CA LEU A 79 15.64 18.03 17.95
C LEU A 79 14.16 17.61 18.08
N ASP A 80 13.30 18.46 18.61
CA ASP A 80 11.86 18.37 18.43
C ASP A 80 11.49 18.89 17.03
N ASN A 81 12.02 18.24 16.00
CA ASN A 81 11.31 18.08 14.75
C ASN A 81 10.21 17.04 15.00
N ASP A 82 9.20 17.39 15.78
CA ASP A 82 7.87 16.89 15.55
C ASP A 82 7.47 17.41 14.15
N GLU A 83 7.94 16.74 13.11
CA GLU A 83 7.12 16.58 11.94
C GLU A 83 5.87 15.88 12.44
N THR A 84 4.92 16.64 12.93
CA THR A 84 3.53 16.21 13.04
C THR A 84 3.16 15.86 11.61
N GLN A 85 3.40 14.62 11.21
CA GLN A 85 2.84 14.05 10.00
C GLN A 85 1.34 14.08 10.25
N TYR A 86 0.70 15.14 9.75
CA TYR A 86 -0.75 15.23 9.79
C TYR A 86 -1.28 14.10 8.93
N LEU A 87 -1.75 13.04 9.58
CA LEU A 87 -2.45 11.96 8.92
C LEU A 87 -3.57 12.54 8.08
N THR A 88 -3.52 12.35 6.76
CA THR A 88 -4.54 12.82 5.85
C THR A 88 -5.37 11.65 5.30
N THR A 89 -6.61 11.94 4.91
CA THR A 89 -7.47 10.96 4.23
C THR A 89 -6.85 10.46 2.92
N SER A 90 -6.08 11.31 2.24
CA SER A 90 -5.31 10.96 1.03
C SER A 90 -4.25 9.90 1.28
N ASP A 91 -3.52 9.99 2.40
CA ASP A 91 -2.46 9.03 2.73
C ASP A 91 -3.04 7.65 3.00
N LEU A 92 -4.13 7.60 3.77
CA LEU A 92 -4.86 6.37 4.04
C LEU A 92 -5.45 5.76 2.77
N LYS A 93 -6.02 6.58 1.89
CA LYS A 93 -6.58 6.13 0.62
C LYS A 93 -5.50 5.57 -0.29
N SER A 94 -4.36 6.23 -0.42
CA SER A 94 -3.23 5.76 -1.23
C SER A 94 -2.65 4.45 -0.71
N ALA A 95 -2.66 4.21 0.60
CA ALA A 95 -2.17 2.98 1.19
C ALA A 95 -3.04 1.76 0.88
N VAL A 96 -4.35 1.95 0.66
CA VAL A 96 -5.29 0.85 0.39
C VAL A 96 -5.65 0.71 -1.09
N ASP A 97 -5.30 1.65 -1.96
CA ASP A 97 -5.60 1.63 -3.39
C ASP A 97 -4.68 0.64 -4.14
N ILE A 98 -4.85 -0.64 -3.86
CA ILE A 98 -4.08 -1.74 -4.44
C ILE A 98 -5.05 -2.70 -5.14
N ASP A 99 -5.18 -2.57 -6.45
CA ASP A 99 -6.10 -3.38 -7.26
C ASP A 99 -5.95 -4.90 -7.09
N SER A 100 -4.73 -5.39 -6.84
CA SER A 100 -4.48 -6.82 -6.65
C SER A 100 -5.13 -7.42 -5.40
N LEU A 101 -5.54 -6.59 -4.43
CA LEU A 101 -6.20 -7.01 -3.20
C LEU A 101 -7.73 -6.99 -3.31
N SER A 102 -8.26 -6.68 -4.48
CA SER A 102 -9.69 -6.45 -4.70
C SER A 102 -10.54 -7.71 -4.84
N THR A 103 -9.96 -8.91 -4.76
CA THR A 103 -10.69 -10.16 -5.01
C THR A 103 -10.44 -11.24 -3.97
N VAL A 104 -11.51 -11.98 -3.65
CA VAL A 104 -11.45 -13.22 -2.86
C VAL A 104 -12.03 -14.36 -3.71
N ASP A 105 -11.27 -15.44 -3.88
CA ASP A 105 -11.70 -16.63 -4.62
C ASP A 105 -12.27 -17.68 -3.68
N TYR A 106 -13.44 -18.20 -4.05
CA TYR A 106 -14.10 -19.32 -3.38
C TYR A 106 -14.19 -20.50 -4.32
N THR A 107 -13.74 -21.69 -3.92
CA THR A 107 -13.80 -22.92 -4.70
C THR A 107 -14.97 -23.79 -4.23
N TYR A 108 -15.85 -24.14 -5.14
CA TYR A 108 -16.99 -25.03 -4.91
C TYR A 108 -16.81 -26.34 -5.66
N HIS A 109 -17.07 -27.44 -4.99
CA HIS A 109 -17.06 -28.79 -5.57
C HIS A 109 -18.46 -29.33 -5.61
N GLY A 110 -19.01 -29.54 -6.82
CA GLY A 110 -20.37 -30.01 -7.02
C GLY A 110 -20.44 -31.35 -7.70
N ILE A 111 -21.60 -32.01 -7.53
CA ILE A 111 -22.00 -33.19 -8.30
C ILE A 111 -23.41 -32.95 -8.75
N VAL A 112 -23.62 -32.89 -10.07
CA VAL A 112 -24.94 -32.66 -10.66
C VAL A 112 -25.39 -33.86 -11.45
N GLU A 113 -26.68 -34.14 -11.43
CA GLU A 113 -27.31 -35.24 -12.15
C GLU A 113 -28.05 -34.74 -13.39
N LYS A 114 -27.83 -35.37 -14.52
CA LYS A 114 -28.67 -35.20 -15.71
C LYS A 114 -29.78 -36.25 -15.70
N HIS A 115 -30.98 -35.79 -15.63
CA HIS A 115 -32.18 -36.65 -15.73
C HIS A 115 -32.65 -36.72 -17.17
N GLY A 116 -32.96 -37.95 -17.60
CA GLY A 116 -33.58 -38.27 -18.86
C GLY A 116 -34.86 -39.06 -18.64
N ARG A 117 -35.66 -39.21 -19.69
CA ARG A 117 -36.88 -40.03 -19.67
C ARG A 117 -36.69 -41.27 -20.52
N PHE A 118 -36.97 -42.41 -19.93
CA PHE A 118 -37.11 -43.64 -20.66
C PHE A 118 -38.58 -44.13 -20.53
N LEU A 119 -39.34 -44.08 -21.65
CA LEU A 119 -40.78 -44.26 -21.68
C LEU A 119 -41.46 -43.22 -20.78
N TRP A 120 -42.01 -43.62 -19.64
CA TRP A 120 -42.63 -42.73 -18.63
C TRP A 120 -41.88 -42.66 -17.31
N MET A 121 -40.70 -43.25 -17.22
CA MET A 121 -39.88 -43.29 -16.02
C MET A 121 -38.75 -42.28 -16.13
N ASP A 122 -38.57 -41.51 -15.08
CA ASP A 122 -37.36 -40.67 -14.92
C ASP A 122 -36.18 -41.58 -14.58
N ARG A 123 -35.06 -41.33 -15.23
CA ARG A 123 -33.79 -41.99 -14.88
C ARG A 123 -32.67 -41.00 -14.93
N VAL A 124 -31.61 -41.25 -14.14
CA VAL A 124 -30.36 -40.50 -14.21
C VAL A 124 -29.56 -41.03 -15.41
N ASP A 125 -29.32 -40.18 -16.41
CA ASP A 125 -28.53 -40.52 -17.58
C ASP A 125 -27.04 -40.53 -17.26
N TYR A 126 -26.59 -39.51 -16.56
CA TYR A 126 -25.23 -39.42 -16.06
C TYR A 126 -25.13 -38.42 -14.90
N ARG A 127 -24.02 -38.51 -14.15
CA ARG A 127 -23.62 -37.55 -13.13
C ARG A 127 -22.35 -36.87 -13.56
N VAL A 128 -22.19 -35.57 -13.23
CA VAL A 128 -21.00 -34.82 -13.49
C VAL A 128 -20.48 -34.29 -12.17
N LYS A 129 -19.25 -34.67 -11.81
CA LYS A 129 -18.46 -34.04 -10.76
C LYS A 129 -17.73 -32.86 -11.39
N TYR A 130 -17.74 -31.71 -10.74
CA TYR A 130 -17.11 -30.52 -11.27
C TYR A 130 -16.55 -29.62 -10.15
N GLU A 131 -15.70 -28.67 -10.53
CA GLU A 131 -15.16 -27.64 -9.68
C GLU A 131 -15.51 -26.27 -10.29
N ALA A 132 -15.98 -25.36 -9.45
CA ALA A 132 -16.33 -24.00 -9.85
C ALA A 132 -15.63 -22.97 -8.94
N HIS A 133 -15.08 -21.93 -9.54
CA HIS A 133 -14.50 -20.79 -8.85
C HIS A 133 -15.48 -19.63 -8.86
N ILE A 134 -15.78 -19.09 -7.69
CA ILE A 134 -16.65 -17.94 -7.54
C ILE A 134 -15.83 -16.81 -6.92
N ARG A 135 -15.77 -15.67 -7.60
CA ARG A 135 -15.02 -14.51 -7.15
C ARG A 135 -15.95 -13.49 -6.51
N ALA A 136 -15.56 -13.04 -5.31
CA ALA A 136 -16.09 -11.82 -4.74
C ALA A 136 -15.07 -10.71 -4.93
N SER A 137 -15.49 -9.57 -5.47
CA SER A 137 -14.63 -8.43 -5.77
C SER A 137 -15.17 -7.13 -5.19
N TYR A 138 -14.27 -6.19 -4.94
CA TYR A 138 -14.59 -4.80 -4.58
C TYR A 138 -13.66 -3.85 -5.33
N THR A 139 -14.09 -2.62 -5.46
CA THR A 139 -13.26 -1.56 -5.99
C THR A 139 -12.53 -0.90 -4.82
N MET A 140 -11.23 -1.13 -4.70
CA MET A 140 -10.44 -0.59 -3.58
C MET A 140 -10.41 0.95 -3.59
N SER A 141 -10.41 1.58 -4.76
CA SER A 141 -10.48 3.03 -4.92
C SER A 141 -11.78 3.67 -4.40
N ASP A 142 -12.85 2.86 -4.21
CA ASP A 142 -14.11 3.35 -3.63
C ASP A 142 -14.04 3.50 -2.11
N ILE A 143 -13.03 2.92 -1.47
CA ILE A 143 -12.85 3.05 -0.02
C ILE A 143 -12.62 4.52 0.33
N GLN A 144 -13.40 5.02 1.29
CA GLN A 144 -13.27 6.38 1.81
C GLN A 144 -12.86 6.33 3.28
N PHE A 145 -12.17 7.38 3.72
CA PHE A 145 -11.77 7.53 5.11
C PHE A 145 -12.33 8.83 5.67
N GLY A 146 -12.69 8.81 6.95
CA GLY A 146 -13.01 10.00 7.74
C GLY A 146 -12.13 10.02 8.99
N ILE A 147 -11.53 11.16 9.31
CA ILE A 147 -10.66 11.34 10.46
C ILE A 147 -11.35 12.27 11.46
N ASP A 148 -11.69 11.73 12.62
CA ASP A 148 -12.19 12.49 13.77
C ASP A 148 -11.00 12.77 14.70
N LYS A 149 -10.47 13.98 14.61
CA LYS A 149 -9.30 14.41 15.41
C LYS A 149 -9.63 14.61 16.89
N GLU A 150 -10.88 14.97 17.20
CA GLU A 150 -11.30 15.21 18.58
C GLU A 150 -11.40 13.90 19.36
N ASN A 151 -12.04 12.89 18.76
CA ASN A 151 -12.23 11.56 19.36
C ASN A 151 -11.09 10.59 19.06
N LYS A 152 -10.11 11.00 18.24
CA LYS A 152 -8.99 10.17 17.74
C LYS A 152 -9.47 8.87 17.11
N VAL A 153 -10.42 8.97 16.18
CA VAL A 153 -11.00 7.84 15.44
C VAL A 153 -10.81 8.04 13.94
N VAL A 154 -10.26 7.03 13.28
CA VAL A 154 -10.26 6.90 11.82
C VAL A 154 -11.37 5.92 11.44
N THR A 155 -12.31 6.36 10.62
CA THR A 155 -13.39 5.50 10.10
C THR A 155 -13.11 5.16 8.65
N ALA A 156 -12.98 3.86 8.33
CA ALA A 156 -12.91 3.36 6.97
C ALA A 156 -14.33 2.99 6.48
N TYR A 157 -14.76 3.59 5.38
CA TYR A 157 -16.05 3.33 4.73
C TYR A 157 -15.83 2.35 3.59
N LEU A 158 -16.36 1.13 3.74
CA LEU A 158 -16.08 0.01 2.86
C LEU A 158 -17.19 -0.22 1.83
N PRO A 159 -16.83 -0.49 0.55
CA PRO A 159 -17.79 -0.90 -0.47
C PRO A 159 -18.31 -2.31 -0.18
N LYS A 160 -19.47 -2.65 -0.76
CA LYS A 160 -20.02 -4.00 -0.68
C LYS A 160 -19.37 -4.92 -1.70
N ALA A 161 -19.05 -6.14 -1.29
CA ALA A 161 -18.56 -7.18 -2.20
C ALA A 161 -19.59 -7.49 -3.31
N GLN A 162 -19.10 -7.58 -4.54
CA GLN A 162 -19.83 -8.05 -5.71
C GLN A 162 -19.43 -9.50 -5.97
N VAL A 163 -20.39 -10.41 -5.90
CA VAL A 163 -20.16 -11.84 -6.18
C VAL A 163 -20.40 -12.09 -7.66
N GLY A 164 -19.36 -12.54 -8.35
CA GLY A 164 -19.41 -12.91 -9.76
C GLY A 164 -20.13 -14.22 -10.01
N GLU A 165 -20.26 -14.57 -11.29
CA GLU A 165 -20.80 -15.85 -11.70
C GLU A 165 -19.78 -16.99 -11.54
N PRO A 166 -20.22 -18.23 -11.26
CA PRO A 166 -19.34 -19.38 -11.18
C PRO A 166 -18.57 -19.62 -12.48
N GLN A 167 -17.26 -19.72 -12.37
CA GLN A 167 -16.36 -20.10 -13.46
C GLN A 167 -15.97 -21.56 -13.30
N LEU A 168 -16.35 -22.40 -14.27
CA LEU A 168 -16.11 -23.84 -14.22
C LEU A 168 -14.67 -24.15 -14.68
N ASP A 169 -13.99 -25.00 -13.92
CA ASP A 169 -12.71 -25.59 -14.38
C ASP A 169 -12.97 -26.85 -15.20
N ASN A 170 -12.86 -26.73 -16.52
CA ASN A 170 -13.11 -27.82 -17.45
C ASN A 170 -12.13 -29.00 -17.28
N SER A 171 -10.98 -28.80 -16.68
CA SER A 171 -9.99 -29.84 -16.40
C SER A 171 -10.37 -30.75 -15.24
N LYS A 172 -11.36 -30.35 -14.45
CA LYS A 172 -11.82 -31.02 -13.23
C LYS A 172 -13.14 -31.77 -13.40
N PHE A 173 -13.62 -31.89 -14.63
CA PHE A 173 -14.85 -32.65 -14.87
C PHE A 173 -14.60 -34.16 -14.79
N GLY A 174 -15.45 -34.83 -14.04
CA GLY A 174 -15.52 -36.30 -13.99
C GLY A 174 -16.95 -36.78 -14.30
N TYR A 175 -17.07 -37.78 -15.17
CA TYR A 175 -18.34 -38.36 -15.56
C TYR A 175 -18.57 -39.69 -14.89
N LEU A 176 -19.80 -39.96 -14.51
CA LEU A 176 -20.27 -41.25 -13.97
C LEU A 176 -21.57 -41.70 -14.71
N PRO A 177 -21.49 -42.76 -15.52
CA PRO A 177 -20.32 -43.58 -15.85
C PRO A 177 -19.27 -42.84 -16.70
N GLU A 178 -18.01 -43.26 -16.68
CA GLU A 178 -16.91 -42.60 -17.40
C GLU A 178 -17.08 -42.50 -18.92
N ASN A 179 -17.88 -43.41 -19.50
CA ASN A 179 -18.20 -43.47 -20.92
C ASN A 179 -19.54 -42.78 -21.28
N ALA A 180 -20.05 -41.92 -20.40
CA ALA A 180 -21.29 -41.20 -20.69
C ALA A 180 -21.12 -40.31 -21.92
N THR A 181 -22.09 -40.41 -22.83
CA THR A 181 -22.20 -39.48 -23.97
C THR A 181 -22.96 -38.25 -23.50
N ALA A 182 -22.25 -37.14 -23.38
CA ALA A 182 -22.81 -35.89 -22.89
C ALA A 182 -22.49 -34.74 -23.86
N ASP A 183 -23.49 -33.88 -24.12
CA ASP A 183 -23.21 -32.59 -24.79
C ASP A 183 -22.51 -31.62 -23.83
N MET A 184 -21.33 -31.17 -24.19
CA MET A 184 -20.54 -30.30 -23.35
C MET A 184 -21.25 -28.98 -23.00
N LYS A 185 -22.06 -28.46 -23.94
CA LYS A 185 -22.82 -27.22 -23.72
C LYS A 185 -23.89 -27.41 -22.63
N ASP A 186 -24.59 -28.56 -22.71
CA ASP A 186 -25.58 -28.93 -21.70
C ASP A 186 -24.94 -29.13 -20.34
N VAL A 187 -23.80 -29.83 -20.29
CA VAL A 187 -23.03 -30.06 -19.07
C VAL A 187 -22.62 -28.76 -18.42
N LEU A 188 -22.00 -27.84 -19.20
CA LEU A 188 -21.58 -26.54 -18.69
C LEU A 188 -22.76 -25.70 -18.15
N SER A 189 -23.88 -25.71 -18.84
CA SER A 189 -25.11 -25.03 -18.43
C SER A 189 -25.64 -25.58 -17.10
N LEU A 190 -25.67 -26.90 -16.99
CA LEU A 190 -26.17 -27.62 -15.83
C LEU A 190 -25.31 -27.37 -14.61
N CYS A 191 -23.95 -27.47 -14.75
CA CYS A 191 -23.03 -27.24 -13.67
C CYS A 191 -23.02 -25.77 -13.21
N ARG A 192 -23.10 -24.79 -14.14
CA ARG A 192 -23.23 -23.38 -13.76
C ARG A 192 -24.48 -23.07 -12.98
N LYS A 193 -25.59 -23.63 -13.40
CA LYS A 193 -26.87 -23.45 -12.70
C LYS A 193 -26.80 -24.05 -11.31
N ASP A 194 -26.31 -25.27 -11.17
CA ASP A 194 -26.13 -25.94 -9.90
C ASP A 194 -25.22 -25.12 -8.94
N ALA A 195 -24.04 -24.71 -9.42
CA ALA A 195 -23.13 -23.86 -8.63
C ALA A 195 -23.75 -22.51 -8.23
N ALA A 196 -24.59 -21.92 -9.10
CA ALA A 196 -25.25 -20.65 -8.80
C ALA A 196 -26.38 -20.77 -7.77
N ASP A 197 -27.05 -21.93 -7.76
CA ASP A 197 -28.20 -22.21 -6.88
C ASP A 197 -27.72 -22.72 -5.50
N GLU A 198 -26.71 -23.60 -5.47
CA GLU A 198 -26.23 -24.26 -4.25
C GLU A 198 -25.27 -23.39 -3.43
N VAL A 199 -24.53 -22.47 -4.08
CA VAL A 199 -23.55 -21.64 -3.39
C VAL A 199 -24.24 -20.56 -2.56
N ASP A 200 -23.95 -20.53 -1.26
CA ASP A 200 -24.44 -19.47 -0.37
C ASP A 200 -23.67 -18.14 -0.61
N LYS A 201 -24.26 -17.33 -1.50
CA LYS A 201 -23.73 -15.98 -1.80
C LYS A 201 -23.64 -15.07 -0.58
N LYS A 202 -24.41 -15.32 0.49
CA LYS A 202 -24.33 -14.51 1.73
C LYS A 202 -23.08 -14.87 2.51
N GLU A 203 -22.75 -16.16 2.57
CA GLU A 203 -21.53 -16.60 3.26
C GLU A 203 -20.29 -16.12 2.51
N ILE A 204 -20.27 -16.19 1.16
CA ILE A 204 -19.17 -15.64 0.36
C ILE A 204 -19.00 -14.15 0.61
N LYS A 205 -20.10 -13.38 0.60
CA LYS A 205 -20.04 -11.94 0.90
C LYS A 205 -19.49 -11.66 2.29
N LYS A 206 -19.92 -12.42 3.29
CA LYS A 206 -19.44 -12.25 4.67
C LYS A 206 -17.95 -12.56 4.79
N GLN A 207 -17.47 -13.63 4.14
CA GLN A 207 -16.02 -13.93 4.12
C GLN A 207 -15.23 -12.85 3.39
N ALA A 208 -15.75 -12.37 2.26
CA ALA A 208 -15.16 -11.27 1.52
C ALA A 208 -15.10 -9.98 2.35
N ASP A 209 -16.20 -9.60 3.01
CA ASP A 209 -16.25 -8.42 3.88
C ASP A 209 -15.26 -8.54 5.06
N THR A 210 -15.09 -9.73 5.61
CA THR A 210 -14.10 -9.97 6.67
C THR A 210 -12.69 -9.81 6.13
N SER A 211 -12.38 -10.43 4.98
CA SER A 211 -11.08 -10.30 4.32
C SER A 211 -10.74 -8.86 3.97
N LEU A 212 -11.73 -8.09 3.46
CA LEU A 212 -11.54 -6.67 3.16
C LEU A 212 -11.20 -5.87 4.42
N ARG A 213 -11.93 -6.08 5.52
CA ARG A 213 -11.65 -5.42 6.81
C ARG A 213 -10.25 -5.74 7.31
N ASP A 214 -9.86 -7.00 7.27
CA ASP A 214 -8.53 -7.45 7.71
C ASP A 214 -7.43 -6.84 6.85
N THR A 215 -7.64 -6.78 5.53
CA THR A 215 -6.70 -6.16 4.58
C THR A 215 -6.56 -4.65 4.85
N VAL A 216 -7.69 -3.93 4.91
CA VAL A 216 -7.67 -2.48 5.19
C VAL A 216 -7.05 -2.21 6.55
N LYS A 217 -7.37 -3.01 7.56
CA LYS A 217 -6.76 -2.90 8.89
C LYS A 217 -5.24 -3.10 8.83
N ALA A 218 -4.76 -4.11 8.13
CA ALA A 218 -3.32 -4.38 8.01
C ALA A 218 -2.56 -3.25 7.33
N LEU A 219 -3.18 -2.60 6.35
CA LEU A 219 -2.57 -1.50 5.59
C LEU A 219 -2.63 -0.16 6.34
N THR A 220 -3.69 0.08 7.11
CA THR A 220 -3.91 1.38 7.77
C THR A 220 -3.32 1.45 9.17
N LEU A 221 -3.25 0.34 9.92
CA LEU A 221 -2.72 0.35 11.29
C LEU A 221 -1.32 0.95 11.41
N PRO A 222 -0.35 0.63 10.53
CA PRO A 222 1.00 1.22 10.63
C PRO A 222 1.03 2.74 10.48
N LEU A 223 0.01 3.33 9.84
CA LEU A 223 -0.09 4.77 9.61
C LEU A 223 -0.76 5.51 10.77
N ILE A 224 -1.61 4.82 11.54
CA ILE A 224 -2.43 5.42 12.61
C ILE A 224 -2.02 4.96 14.00
N GLU A 225 -1.03 4.06 14.11
CA GLU A 225 -0.65 3.38 15.34
C GLU A 225 -0.24 4.37 16.44
N GLY A 226 -0.83 4.19 17.60
CA GLY A 226 -0.55 4.98 18.82
C GLY A 226 -1.42 6.23 18.97
N GLU A 227 -2.03 6.78 17.93
CA GLU A 227 -2.82 8.01 18.01
C GLU A 227 -4.32 7.79 17.81
N TYR A 228 -4.71 6.96 16.86
CA TYR A 228 -6.10 6.80 16.43
C TYR A 228 -6.59 5.37 16.58
N LYS A 229 -7.90 5.23 16.77
CA LYS A 229 -8.62 3.94 16.71
C LYS A 229 -9.24 3.78 15.34
N LEU A 230 -9.12 2.59 14.74
CA LEU A 230 -9.75 2.28 13.46
C LEU A 230 -11.17 1.74 13.67
N ASP A 231 -12.15 2.34 13.01
CA ASP A 231 -13.55 1.88 12.93
C ASP A 231 -13.94 1.59 11.48
N PHE A 232 -14.98 0.78 11.27
CA PHE A 232 -15.45 0.37 9.95
C PHE A 232 -16.94 0.62 9.79
N LYS A 233 -17.31 1.32 8.71
CA LYS A 233 -18.70 1.58 8.34
C LYS A 233 -18.97 1.22 6.87
N PRO A 234 -20.23 0.95 6.49
CA PRO A 234 -20.59 0.80 5.08
C PRO A 234 -20.33 2.10 4.31
N LEU A 235 -19.89 2.00 3.06
CA LEU A 235 -19.67 3.15 2.18
C LEU A 235 -20.94 4.01 2.02
N ALA A 236 -22.13 3.40 2.12
CA ALA A 236 -23.40 4.12 2.06
C ALA A 236 -23.59 5.16 3.18
N ASP A 237 -22.88 5.04 4.29
CA ASP A 237 -22.92 5.95 5.42
C ASP A 237 -21.94 7.12 5.29
N TYR A 238 -21.11 7.12 4.24
CA TYR A 238 -20.17 8.20 3.96
C TYR A 238 -20.91 9.43 3.44
N LYS A 239 -20.78 10.55 4.16
CA LYS A 239 -21.47 11.81 3.82
C LYS A 239 -20.60 12.82 3.07
N GLY A 240 -19.39 12.43 2.67
CA GLY A 240 -18.36 13.35 2.18
C GLY A 240 -17.64 14.06 3.34
N GLU A 241 -16.45 14.58 3.10
CA GLU A 241 -15.86 15.58 4.00
C GLU A 241 -16.74 16.84 3.94
N ALA A 242 -17.57 17.03 4.95
CA ALA A 242 -18.01 18.39 5.25
C ALA A 242 -16.73 19.13 5.65
N ASP A 243 -16.31 20.09 4.82
CA ASP A 243 -15.18 20.97 5.09
C ASP A 243 -15.17 21.41 6.55
N SER A 244 -14.34 20.80 7.37
CA SER A 244 -14.09 21.25 8.73
C SER A 244 -13.00 22.32 8.74
N ASN A 245 -13.01 23.19 7.71
CA ASN A 245 -12.26 24.43 7.65
C ASN A 245 -13.27 25.58 7.49
N ALA A 246 -13.95 25.91 8.58
CA ALA A 246 -14.64 27.17 8.77
C ALA A 246 -14.26 27.75 10.14
#